data_6622acd8bf0927cf1975ea819e6f3bcc
#
_entry.id   6622acd8bf0927cf1975ea819e6f3bcc
#
_cell.length_a   1.000
_cell.length_b   1.000
_cell.length_c   1.000
_cell.angle_alpha   90.00
_cell.angle_beta   90.00
_cell.angle_gamma   90.00
#
_symmetry.space_group_name_H-M   'P 1'
#
loop_
_entity.id
_entity.type
_entity.pdbx_description
1 polymer ?
#
loop_
_entity_poly.entity_id
_entity_poly.type
_entity_poly.pdbx_seq_one_letter_code
_entity_poly.pdbx_strand_id
1 'polypeptide(L)'
;MRFRYIVTAAALGYIAWALTDHSIWSDVAALEALWHPSRPWLLGAHAAGLPLNIGLETAKWNALTATGDKPWTASLREVLAGATFAMVTPNRTGDAVARVALLPANERPLGTQAWLLSAWAQSGWTLTIGTAAWWACTAAGQIGLPIPAGAQWTVLAGLAAAS
;
A
#
# COMPACT_ATOMS: atom_id res chain seq x y z
N MET A 1 1.61 21.71 -19.73
CA MET A 1 2.88 21.68 -18.97
C MET A 1 2.82 22.37 -17.60
N ARG A 2 2.09 23.46 -17.39
CA ARG A 2 2.05 24.21 -16.10
C ARG A 2 1.46 23.43 -14.92
N PHE A 3 0.48 22.55 -15.13
CA PHE A 3 -0.18 21.77 -14.06
C PHE A 3 0.78 20.87 -13.26
N ARG A 4 1.76 20.25 -13.93
CA ARG A 4 2.76 19.38 -13.27
C ARG A 4 3.61 20.16 -12.26
N TYR A 5 4.02 21.38 -12.59
CA TYR A 5 4.81 22.22 -11.67
C TYR A 5 3.99 22.69 -10.47
N ILE A 6 2.69 22.95 -10.65
CA ILE A 6 1.80 23.34 -9.55
C ILE A 6 1.65 22.18 -8.57
N VAL A 7 1.42 20.96 -9.07
CA VAL A 7 1.29 19.76 -8.23
C VAL A 7 2.61 19.45 -7.50
N THR A 8 3.73 19.56 -8.19
CA THR A 8 5.05 19.35 -7.57
C THR A 8 5.35 20.41 -6.51
N ALA A 9 5.07 21.69 -6.80
CA ALA A 9 5.26 22.77 -5.83
C ALA A 9 4.34 22.62 -4.61
N ALA A 10 3.09 22.23 -4.80
CA ALA A 10 2.15 21.96 -3.71
C ALA A 10 2.61 20.77 -2.85
N ALA A 11 3.08 19.68 -3.48
CA ALA A 11 3.62 18.53 -2.76
C ALA A 11 4.88 18.86 -1.97
N LEU A 12 5.82 19.59 -2.56
CA LEU A 12 7.03 20.06 -1.87
C LEU A 12 6.69 21.03 -0.73
N GLY A 13 5.74 21.95 -0.94
CA GLY A 13 5.25 22.86 0.09
C GLY A 13 4.60 22.12 1.25
N TYR A 14 3.80 21.10 0.97
CA TYR A 14 3.21 20.24 1.99
C TYR A 14 4.29 19.48 2.78
N ILE A 15 5.25 18.88 2.09
CA ILE A 15 6.37 18.18 2.74
C ILE A 15 7.17 19.13 3.62
N ALA A 16 7.52 20.31 3.11
CA ALA A 16 8.24 21.32 3.87
C ALA A 16 7.45 21.77 5.11
N TRP A 17 6.15 22.02 4.96
CA TRP A 17 5.28 22.36 6.09
C TRP A 17 5.19 21.20 7.10
N ALA A 18 5.00 19.98 6.63
CA ALA A 18 4.94 18.79 7.50
C ALA A 18 6.25 18.57 8.27
N LEU A 19 7.41 18.83 7.66
CA LEU A 19 8.71 18.73 8.32
C LEU A 19 8.95 19.84 9.36
N THR A 20 8.22 20.96 9.31
CA THR A 20 8.29 22.03 10.33
C THR A 20 7.33 21.81 11.49
N ASP A 21 6.39 20.86 11.36
CA ASP A 21 5.46 20.51 12.42
C ASP A 21 6.19 19.73 13.53
N HIS A 22 6.16 20.28 14.76
CA HIS A 22 6.80 19.66 15.93
C HIS A 22 6.27 18.27 16.28
N SER A 23 5.05 17.91 15.83
CA SER A 23 4.47 16.61 16.04
C SER A 23 5.28 15.49 15.36
N ILE A 24 5.85 15.75 14.18
CA ILE A 24 6.68 14.77 13.45
C ILE A 24 7.98 14.48 14.21
N TRP A 25 8.56 15.46 14.86
CA TRP A 25 9.80 15.25 15.62
C TRP A 25 9.59 14.44 16.90
N SER A 26 8.41 14.52 17.54
CA SER A 26 8.04 13.63 18.62
C SER A 26 7.86 12.19 18.14
N ASP A 27 7.34 12.00 16.92
CA ASP A 27 7.20 10.68 16.29
C ASP A 27 8.56 10.10 15.87
N VAL A 28 9.51 10.95 15.45
CA VAL A 28 10.91 10.53 15.21
C VAL A 28 11.58 10.07 16.52
N ALA A 29 11.36 10.78 17.62
CA ALA A 29 11.85 10.32 18.92
C ALA A 29 11.21 9.00 19.38
N ALA A 30 9.93 8.79 19.06
CA ALA A 30 9.27 7.49 19.26
C ALA A 30 9.85 6.40 18.34
N LEU A 31 10.22 6.74 17.11
CA LEU A 31 10.95 5.85 16.19
C LEU A 31 12.36 5.51 16.71
N GLU A 32 13.07 6.47 17.31
CA GLU A 32 14.35 6.21 17.97
C GLU A 32 14.20 5.24 19.15
N ALA A 33 13.09 5.34 19.89
CA ALA A 33 12.78 4.38 20.97
C ALA A 33 12.48 2.96 20.44
N LEU A 34 11.90 2.85 19.22
CA LEU A 34 11.73 1.58 18.49
C LEU A 34 13.06 1.06 17.91
N TRP A 35 14.00 1.96 17.62
CA TRP A 35 15.35 1.66 17.13
C TRP A 35 16.30 1.18 18.24
N HIS A 36 15.77 0.63 19.30
CA HIS A 36 16.56 0.14 20.40
C HIS A 36 17.54 -0.93 19.89
N PRO A 37 18.85 -0.82 20.21
CA PRO A 37 19.88 -1.75 19.72
C PRO A 37 19.63 -3.21 20.13
N SER A 38 18.66 -3.47 21.01
CA SER A 38 18.25 -4.81 21.40
C SER A 38 17.37 -5.57 20.40
N ARG A 39 16.98 -4.94 19.27
CA ARG A 39 16.08 -5.56 18.28
C ARG A 39 16.59 -5.45 16.83
N PRO A 40 17.86 -5.79 16.55
CA PRO A 40 18.42 -5.69 15.19
C PRO A 40 17.71 -6.60 14.18
N TRP A 41 17.03 -7.64 14.66
CA TRP A 41 16.24 -8.55 13.83
C TRP A 41 15.05 -7.86 13.13
N LEU A 42 14.50 -6.78 13.71
CA LEU A 42 13.42 -5.99 13.08
C LEU A 42 13.88 -5.33 11.78
N LEU A 43 15.12 -4.83 11.76
CA LEU A 43 15.72 -4.28 10.54
C LEU A 43 15.94 -5.37 9.49
N GLY A 44 16.44 -6.53 9.93
CA GLY A 44 16.60 -7.69 9.05
C GLY A 44 15.24 -8.14 8.47
N ALA A 45 14.21 -8.20 9.29
CA ALA A 45 12.86 -8.54 8.86
C ALA A 45 12.29 -7.52 7.85
N HIS A 46 12.50 -6.23 8.07
CA HIS A 46 12.09 -5.18 7.12
C HIS A 46 12.88 -5.26 5.81
N ALA A 47 14.20 -5.42 5.90
CA ALA A 47 15.06 -5.55 4.73
C ALA A 47 14.73 -6.79 3.88
N ALA A 48 14.38 -7.90 4.52
CA ALA A 48 13.93 -9.12 3.85
C ALA A 48 12.49 -9.02 3.33
N GLY A 49 11.64 -8.29 4.04
CA GLY A 49 10.21 -8.12 3.70
C GLY A 49 10.00 -7.41 2.38
N LEU A 50 10.84 -6.43 2.05
CA LEU A 50 10.71 -5.66 0.80
C LEU A 50 10.91 -6.54 -0.45
N PRO A 51 12.02 -7.27 -0.63
CA PRO A 51 12.20 -8.13 -1.80
C PRO A 51 11.18 -9.28 -1.83
N LEU A 52 10.80 -9.82 -0.68
CA LEU A 52 9.76 -10.82 -0.59
C LEU A 52 8.43 -10.28 -1.09
N ASN A 53 8.02 -9.08 -0.65
CA ASN A 53 6.79 -8.44 -1.11
C ASN A 53 6.79 -8.17 -2.62
N ILE A 54 7.90 -7.65 -3.16
CA ILE A 54 8.06 -7.45 -4.61
C ILE A 54 7.99 -8.78 -5.35
N GLY A 55 8.63 -9.82 -4.83
CA GLY A 55 8.59 -11.16 -5.41
C GLY A 55 7.18 -11.76 -5.46
N LEU A 56 6.44 -11.68 -4.36
CA LEU A 56 5.05 -12.15 -4.27
C LEU A 56 4.12 -11.35 -5.20
N GLU A 57 4.30 -10.03 -5.24
CA GLU A 57 3.52 -9.16 -6.14
C GLU A 57 3.82 -9.49 -7.61
N THR A 58 5.07 -9.77 -7.95
CA THR A 58 5.49 -10.19 -9.29
C THR A 58 4.90 -11.56 -9.65
N ALA A 59 4.95 -12.52 -8.74
CA ALA A 59 4.38 -13.85 -8.95
C ALA A 59 2.87 -13.78 -9.19
N LYS A 60 2.17 -13.01 -8.36
CA LYS A 60 0.73 -12.75 -8.50
C LYS A 60 0.42 -12.09 -9.85
N TRP A 61 1.15 -11.04 -10.21
CA TRP A 61 0.96 -10.33 -11.47
C TRP A 61 1.23 -11.23 -12.66
N ASN A 62 2.31 -12.02 -12.61
CA ASN A 62 2.61 -13.00 -13.65
C ASN A 62 1.49 -14.03 -13.81
N ALA A 63 0.99 -14.59 -12.71
CA ALA A 63 -0.10 -15.57 -12.73
C ALA A 63 -1.41 -15.03 -13.34
N LEU A 64 -1.69 -13.73 -13.14
CA LEU A 64 -2.91 -13.09 -13.64
C LEU A 64 -2.81 -12.60 -15.09
N THR A 65 -1.58 -12.31 -15.58
CA THR A 65 -1.37 -11.69 -16.89
C THR A 65 -0.57 -12.56 -17.86
N ALA A 66 -0.05 -13.72 -17.43
CA ALA A 66 0.72 -14.58 -18.31
C ALA A 66 -0.19 -15.23 -19.35
N THR A 67 -0.07 -14.76 -20.58
CA THR A 67 -0.59 -15.42 -21.78
C THR A 67 0.59 -16.12 -22.48
N GLY A 68 0.78 -17.41 -22.22
CA GLY A 68 1.91 -18.18 -22.78
C GLY A 68 3.21 -18.04 -21.95
N ASP A 69 4.35 -18.09 -22.64
CA ASP A 69 5.69 -18.14 -22.01
C ASP A 69 6.23 -16.77 -21.58
N LYS A 70 5.43 -15.96 -20.88
CA LYS A 70 5.89 -14.66 -20.39
C LYS A 70 6.99 -14.85 -19.34
N PRO A 71 8.20 -14.31 -19.55
CA PRO A 71 9.29 -14.46 -18.59
C PRO A 71 8.98 -13.68 -17.31
N TRP A 72 9.34 -14.24 -16.17
CA TRP A 72 9.15 -13.63 -14.85
C TRP A 72 9.78 -12.22 -14.75
N THR A 73 10.91 -12.01 -15.43
CA THR A 73 11.62 -10.72 -15.49
C THR A 73 10.78 -9.61 -16.15
N ALA A 74 9.94 -9.95 -17.12
CA ALA A 74 9.01 -8.98 -17.73
C ALA A 74 7.95 -8.54 -16.70
N SER A 75 7.36 -9.48 -15.97
CA SER A 75 6.40 -9.19 -14.91
C SER A 75 7.03 -8.38 -13.76
N LEU A 76 8.28 -8.68 -13.39
CA LEU A 76 9.03 -7.90 -12.40
C LEU A 76 9.22 -6.45 -12.86
N ARG A 77 9.59 -6.24 -14.12
CA ARG A 77 9.75 -4.90 -14.70
C ARG A 77 8.43 -4.11 -14.68
N GLU A 78 7.31 -4.74 -14.99
CA GLU A 78 5.99 -4.13 -14.95
C GLU A 78 5.59 -3.72 -13.51
N VAL A 79 5.84 -4.62 -12.54
CA VAL A 79 5.56 -4.35 -11.12
C VAL A 79 6.43 -3.21 -10.59
N LEU A 80 7.73 -3.20 -10.90
CA LEU A 80 8.64 -2.13 -10.49
C LEU A 80 8.27 -0.78 -11.13
N ALA A 81 7.88 -0.77 -12.41
CA ALA A 81 7.38 0.43 -13.06
C ALA A 81 6.12 0.93 -12.37
N GLY A 82 5.16 0.05 -12.08
CA GLY A 82 3.96 0.39 -11.32
C GLY A 82 4.29 1.00 -9.96
N ALA A 83 5.15 0.38 -9.19
CA ALA A 83 5.57 0.88 -7.88
C ALA A 83 6.21 2.28 -7.96
N THR A 84 7.07 2.49 -8.97
CA THR A 84 7.72 3.80 -9.19
C THR A 84 6.69 4.90 -9.53
N PHE A 85 5.76 4.60 -10.45
CA PHE A 85 4.73 5.56 -10.82
C PHE A 85 3.71 5.79 -9.70
N ALA A 86 3.47 4.80 -8.86
CA ALA A 86 2.63 4.93 -7.66
C ALA A 86 3.16 5.98 -6.68
N MET A 87 4.49 6.15 -6.59
CA MET A 87 5.11 7.12 -5.68
C MET A 87 4.89 8.58 -6.12
N VAL A 88 4.72 8.81 -7.43
CA VAL A 88 4.61 10.18 -7.99
C VAL A 88 3.19 10.57 -8.36
N THR A 89 2.23 9.66 -8.19
CA THR A 89 0.82 9.90 -8.53
C THR A 89 -0.07 9.87 -7.29
N PRO A 90 -1.04 10.81 -7.21
CA PRO A 90 -2.00 10.80 -6.11
C PRO A 90 -2.79 9.49 -6.12
N ASN A 91 -3.06 8.99 -4.91
CA ASN A 91 -3.83 7.76 -4.69
C ASN A 91 -3.30 6.52 -5.42
N ARG A 92 -1.99 6.48 -5.74
CA ARG A 92 -1.32 5.36 -6.42
C ARG A 92 -1.92 4.96 -7.77
N THR A 93 -2.65 5.86 -8.42
CA THR A 93 -3.30 5.60 -9.73
C THR A 93 -2.30 5.27 -10.83
N GLY A 94 -1.07 5.77 -10.72
CA GLY A 94 0.02 5.48 -11.65
C GLY A 94 0.47 4.04 -11.67
N ASP A 95 0.22 3.26 -10.61
CA ASP A 95 0.52 1.83 -10.56
C ASP A 95 -0.20 1.07 -11.67
N ALA A 96 -1.52 1.26 -11.78
CA ALA A 96 -2.33 0.65 -12.82
C ALA A 96 -1.86 1.04 -14.23
N VAL A 97 -1.69 2.35 -14.44
CA VAL A 97 -1.34 2.89 -15.75
C VAL A 97 0.02 2.39 -16.23
N ALA A 98 1.02 2.39 -15.34
CA ALA A 98 2.37 1.97 -15.71
C ALA A 98 2.45 0.46 -16.01
N ARG A 99 1.81 -0.38 -15.19
CA ARG A 99 1.79 -1.83 -15.43
C ARG A 99 1.10 -2.17 -16.75
N VAL A 100 -0.10 -1.60 -16.98
CA VAL A 100 -0.88 -1.89 -18.17
C VAL A 100 -0.23 -1.31 -19.43
N ALA A 101 0.42 -0.16 -19.34
CA ALA A 101 1.08 0.46 -20.50
C ALA A 101 2.26 -0.37 -21.04
N LEU A 102 2.91 -1.16 -20.19
CA LEU A 102 4.02 -2.04 -20.58
C LEU A 102 3.55 -3.35 -21.22
N LEU A 103 2.26 -3.68 -21.10
CA LEU A 103 1.69 -4.86 -21.77
C LEU A 103 1.47 -4.59 -23.27
N PRO A 104 1.54 -5.64 -24.11
CA PRO A 104 1.09 -5.59 -25.49
C PRO A 104 -0.34 -5.08 -25.57
N ALA A 105 -0.68 -4.38 -26.66
CA ALA A 105 -1.97 -3.71 -26.79
C ALA A 105 -3.18 -4.67 -26.65
N ASN A 106 -3.04 -5.90 -27.15
CA ASN A 106 -4.06 -6.96 -27.07
C ASN A 106 -4.23 -7.52 -25.64
N GLU A 107 -3.24 -7.36 -24.76
CA GLU A 107 -3.27 -7.87 -23.37
C GLU A 107 -3.67 -6.80 -22.34
N ARG A 108 -3.73 -5.52 -22.73
CA ARG A 108 -4.08 -4.42 -21.83
C ARG A 108 -5.43 -4.57 -21.13
N PRO A 109 -6.51 -5.04 -21.82
CA PRO A 109 -7.79 -5.28 -21.14
C PRO A 109 -7.67 -6.32 -20.02
N LEU A 110 -6.95 -7.42 -20.26
CA LEU A 110 -6.67 -8.45 -19.26
C LEU A 110 -5.84 -7.88 -18.10
N GLY A 111 -4.80 -7.10 -18.39
CA GLY A 111 -3.98 -6.44 -17.39
C GLY A 111 -4.77 -5.49 -16.50
N THR A 112 -5.72 -4.75 -17.07
CA THR A 112 -6.61 -3.86 -16.31
C THR A 112 -7.50 -4.65 -15.35
N GLN A 113 -8.09 -5.74 -15.81
CA GLN A 113 -8.90 -6.63 -14.98
C GLN A 113 -8.08 -7.29 -13.88
N ALA A 114 -6.88 -7.78 -14.21
CA ALA A 114 -5.94 -8.36 -13.26
C ALA A 114 -5.54 -7.36 -12.16
N TRP A 115 -5.27 -6.12 -12.53
CA TRP A 115 -4.97 -5.06 -11.57
C TRP A 115 -6.16 -4.76 -10.65
N LEU A 116 -7.36 -4.60 -11.20
CA LEU A 116 -8.58 -4.39 -10.42
C LEU A 116 -8.82 -5.53 -9.43
N LEU A 117 -8.78 -6.77 -9.90
CA LEU A 117 -8.96 -7.95 -9.04
C LEU A 117 -7.92 -7.98 -7.91
N SER A 118 -6.66 -7.69 -8.25
CA SER A 118 -5.57 -7.60 -7.28
C SER A 118 -5.80 -6.52 -6.22
N ALA A 119 -6.24 -5.33 -6.65
CA ALA A 119 -6.53 -4.21 -5.74
C ALA A 119 -7.71 -4.53 -4.81
N TRP A 120 -8.75 -5.16 -5.32
CA TRP A 120 -9.89 -5.60 -4.51
C TRP A 120 -9.49 -6.66 -3.47
N ALA A 121 -8.77 -7.69 -3.89
CA ALA A 121 -8.28 -8.72 -2.98
C ALA A 121 -7.40 -8.13 -1.87
N GLN A 122 -6.50 -7.21 -2.22
CA GLN A 122 -5.63 -6.55 -1.25
C GLN A 122 -6.41 -5.67 -0.27
N SER A 123 -7.40 -4.93 -0.76
CA SER A 123 -8.28 -4.12 0.10
C SER A 123 -9.08 -5.01 1.06
N GLY A 124 -9.65 -6.10 0.58
CA GLY A 124 -10.38 -7.07 1.39
C GLY A 124 -9.52 -7.64 2.52
N TRP A 125 -8.30 -8.07 2.23
CA TRP A 125 -7.36 -8.57 3.25
C TRP A 125 -6.98 -7.47 4.26
N THR A 126 -6.70 -6.26 3.80
CA THR A 126 -6.34 -5.14 4.68
C THR A 126 -7.49 -4.81 5.64
N LEU A 127 -8.72 -4.78 5.13
CA LEU A 127 -9.90 -4.55 5.96
C LEU A 127 -10.12 -5.67 6.98
N THR A 128 -10.00 -6.93 6.54
CA THR A 128 -10.20 -8.09 7.41
C THR A 128 -9.16 -8.15 8.54
N ILE A 129 -7.88 -8.03 8.19
CA ILE A 129 -6.79 -8.07 9.18
C ILE A 129 -6.85 -6.82 10.07
N GLY A 130 -7.11 -5.64 9.48
CA GLY A 130 -7.23 -4.40 10.22
C GLY A 130 -8.36 -4.42 11.24
N THR A 131 -9.53 -4.93 10.86
CA THR A 131 -10.65 -5.12 11.80
C THR A 131 -10.35 -6.17 12.87
N ALA A 132 -9.74 -7.28 12.53
CA ALA A 132 -9.35 -8.29 13.51
C ALA A 132 -8.32 -7.76 14.51
N ALA A 133 -7.29 -7.03 14.02
CA ALA A 133 -6.30 -6.38 14.89
C ALA A 133 -6.94 -5.31 15.79
N TRP A 134 -7.84 -4.50 15.26
CA TRP A 134 -8.61 -3.53 16.02
C TRP A 134 -9.36 -4.20 17.18
N TRP A 135 -10.10 -5.28 16.89
CA TRP A 135 -10.81 -6.03 17.90
C TRP A 135 -9.88 -6.61 18.98
N ALA A 136 -8.78 -7.19 18.58
CA ALA A 136 -7.79 -7.74 19.50
C ALA A 136 -7.21 -6.65 20.43
N CYS A 137 -6.85 -5.49 19.88
CA CYS A 137 -6.31 -4.37 20.65
C CYS A 137 -7.34 -3.74 21.59
N THR A 138 -8.61 -3.61 21.18
CA THR A 138 -9.68 -3.13 22.05
C THR A 138 -10.01 -4.10 23.17
N ALA A 139 -10.07 -5.40 22.87
CA ALA A 139 -10.28 -6.46 23.87
C ALA A 139 -9.13 -6.53 24.89
N ALA A 140 -7.89 -6.25 24.47
CA ALA A 140 -6.72 -6.16 25.33
C ALA A 140 -6.61 -4.85 26.13
N GLY A 141 -7.57 -3.91 25.96
CA GLY A 141 -7.55 -2.61 26.62
C GLY A 141 -6.42 -1.67 26.18
N GLN A 142 -5.76 -1.97 25.06
CA GLN A 142 -4.62 -1.19 24.54
C GLN A 142 -5.04 0.06 23.78
N ILE A 143 -6.29 0.11 23.30
CA ILE A 143 -6.85 1.25 22.56
C ILE A 143 -8.08 1.73 23.32
N GLY A 144 -7.91 2.83 24.04
CA GLY A 144 -8.99 3.56 24.72
C GLY A 144 -9.69 4.54 23.79
N LEU A 145 -10.34 4.06 22.72
CA LEU A 145 -11.15 4.94 21.90
C LEU A 145 -12.55 5.05 22.51
N PRO A 146 -13.09 6.27 22.64
CA PRO A 146 -14.44 6.51 23.13
C PRO A 146 -15.48 6.22 22.03
N ILE A 147 -15.42 5.04 21.41
CA ILE A 147 -16.44 4.60 20.47
C ILE A 147 -17.49 3.86 21.28
N PRO A 148 -18.74 4.36 21.36
CA PRO A 148 -19.82 3.66 22.04
C PRO A 148 -19.96 2.24 21.48
N ALA A 149 -20.13 1.26 22.36
CA ALA A 149 -20.20 -0.17 21.97
C ALA A 149 -21.23 -0.45 20.85
N GLY A 150 -22.30 0.37 20.74
CA GLY A 150 -23.26 0.27 19.64
C GLY A 150 -22.75 0.75 18.29
N ALA A 151 -21.81 1.72 18.26
CA ALA A 151 -21.28 2.24 16.99
C ALA A 151 -20.26 1.28 16.34
N GLN A 152 -19.70 0.35 17.09
CA GLN A 152 -18.79 -0.68 16.58
C GLN A 152 -19.52 -1.62 15.61
N TRP A 153 -20.73 -2.00 15.92
CA TRP A 153 -21.56 -2.87 15.09
C TRP A 153 -22.03 -2.22 13.80
N THR A 154 -22.27 -0.91 13.80
CA THR A 154 -22.66 -0.18 12.58
C THR A 154 -21.52 -0.07 11.59
N VAL A 155 -20.27 0.08 12.06
CA VAL A 155 -19.07 0.08 11.19
C VAL A 155 -18.87 -1.31 10.57
N LEU A 156 -18.99 -2.38 11.37
CA LEU A 156 -18.85 -3.76 10.87
C LEU A 156 -19.97 -4.14 9.89
N ALA A 157 -21.20 -3.75 10.19
CA ALA A 157 -22.32 -4.00 9.28
C ALA A 157 -22.17 -3.22 7.96
N GLY A 158 -21.66 -1.99 8.00
CA GLY A 158 -21.36 -1.20 6.81
C GLY A 158 -20.23 -1.82 5.96
N LEU A 159 -19.18 -2.36 6.58
CA LEU A 159 -18.10 -3.04 5.91
C LEU A 159 -18.55 -4.39 5.30
N ALA A 160 -19.38 -5.15 6.00
CA ALA A 160 -19.94 -6.40 5.51
C ALA A 160 -20.96 -6.21 4.37
N ALA A 161 -21.65 -5.07 4.34
CA ALA A 161 -22.59 -4.74 3.26
C ALA A 161 -21.89 -4.18 1.99
N ALA A 162 -20.64 -3.76 2.13
CA ALA A 162 -19.82 -3.23 1.03
C ALA A 162 -18.89 -4.29 0.38
N SER A 163 -18.82 -5.50 0.95
CA SER A 163 -18.07 -6.66 0.44
C SER A 163 -18.97 -7.58 -0.38
#